data_05ed57f5e9daffc8f538b08a4c132adf
#
_entry.id   05ed57f5e9daffc8f538b08a4c132adf
#
_cell.length_a   1.000
_cell.length_b   1.000
_cell.length_c   1.000
_cell.angle_alpha   90.00
_cell.angle_beta   90.00
_cell.angle_gamma   90.00
#
_symmetry.space_group_name_H-M   'P 1'
#
loop_
_entity.id
_entity.type
_entity.pdbx_description
1 polymer ?
#
loop_
_entity_poly.entity_id
_entity_poly.type
_entity_poly.pdbx_seq_one_letter_code
_entity_poly.pdbx_strand_id
1 'polypeptide(L)'
;MERDVDRVGQPSGDVERENGTDADHVVICNPVSGTEDHLERVRTLARERGFSVRITEGEGDGVRFAREAGAAGADLVVASGGDGTINEVVNGLAEAESLERTTLAVVPTGTGNNFGSNLGVDTIEEAFEAIDTGRRRRIDLGTANGRAFVNSCVGGLTAEASGATTPDEKRRLGVLAYVGRTLETISSFDSLPIRATLEGGADDGDASTRRTWTGEAMLVLVGNCRRFGGPRRAQANVEDGLFEVTIVEDAPTTDLVGEAALAGLFERGERHIVRHRVPSLALESLRSEPIEYSLDGEMLDAETLELETAANALEVVVGDRYRPDPDAAGSRSG
;
A
#
# COMPACT_ATOMS: atom_id res chain seq x y z
N MET A 1 -8.16 54.32 38.10
CA MET A 1 -7.91 52.97 38.65
C MET A 1 -8.20 52.00 37.48
N GLU A 2 -7.30 52.04 36.52
CA GLU A 2 -7.34 51.24 35.30
C GLU A 2 -6.71 49.90 35.61
N ARG A 3 -7.42 48.81 35.20
CA ARG A 3 -6.90 47.44 35.27
C ARG A 3 -6.42 47.06 33.87
N ASP A 4 -5.13 46.82 33.77
CA ASP A 4 -4.48 46.10 32.69
C ASP A 4 -5.14 44.73 32.47
N VAL A 5 -5.48 44.45 31.22
CA VAL A 5 -5.92 43.14 30.77
C VAL A 5 -4.75 42.51 30.00
N ASP A 6 -4.17 41.51 30.59
CA ASP A 6 -3.09 40.70 30.06
C ASP A 6 -3.45 40.15 28.66
N ARG A 7 -2.61 40.48 27.69
CA ARG A 7 -2.56 39.81 26.38
C ARG A 7 -1.88 38.44 26.54
N VAL A 8 -2.66 37.41 26.48
CA VAL A 8 -2.17 36.06 26.30
C VAL A 8 -1.56 35.97 24.91
N GLY A 9 -0.27 35.71 24.84
CA GLY A 9 0.48 35.51 23.59
C GLY A 9 0.00 34.28 22.85
N GLN A 10 -0.31 34.44 21.56
CA GLN A 10 -0.44 33.35 20.62
C GLN A 10 0.93 32.70 20.40
N PRO A 11 1.04 31.36 20.33
CA PRO A 11 2.27 30.71 19.90
C PRO A 11 2.46 31.01 18.41
N SER A 12 3.46 31.81 18.11
CA SER A 12 3.98 31.97 16.75
C SER A 12 4.72 30.69 16.39
N GLY A 13 4.03 29.77 15.70
CA GLY A 13 4.71 28.72 14.97
C GLY A 13 5.50 29.37 13.84
N ASP A 14 6.79 29.44 13.98
CA ASP A 14 7.71 29.86 12.93
C ASP A 14 7.68 28.82 11.81
N VAL A 15 6.78 29.01 10.86
CA VAL A 15 6.88 28.39 9.54
C VAL A 15 8.05 29.08 8.86
N GLU A 16 9.23 28.50 8.93
CA GLU A 16 10.35 28.86 8.08
C GLU A 16 9.96 28.69 6.62
N ARG A 17 9.38 29.73 6.05
CA ARG A 17 9.24 29.82 4.58
C ARG A 17 10.61 30.21 4.05
N GLU A 18 11.48 29.23 3.85
CA GLU A 18 12.65 29.42 3.02
C GLU A 18 12.17 29.67 1.57
N ASN A 19 12.55 30.85 1.04
CA ASN A 19 12.25 31.33 -0.29
C ASN A 19 12.59 30.31 -1.38
N GLY A 20 11.57 29.62 -1.88
CA GLY A 20 11.58 28.89 -3.16
C GLY A 20 10.32 29.32 -3.88
N THR A 21 10.45 29.82 -5.08
CA THR A 21 9.40 29.92 -6.10
C THR A 21 8.53 28.68 -6.02
N ASP A 22 7.21 28.79 -6.28
CA ASP A 22 6.23 27.70 -6.32
C ASP A 22 6.91 26.43 -6.76
N ALA A 23 7.14 25.49 -5.81
CA ALA A 23 8.12 24.46 -6.05
C ALA A 23 7.45 23.37 -6.87
N ASP A 24 7.88 23.23 -8.11
CA ASP A 24 7.47 22.14 -9.01
C ASP A 24 7.80 20.78 -8.39
N HIS A 25 8.68 20.73 -7.38
CA HIS A 25 9.12 19.52 -6.69
C HIS A 25 8.98 19.63 -5.16
N VAL A 26 8.18 18.76 -4.58
CA VAL A 26 7.82 18.78 -3.15
C VAL A 26 8.17 17.46 -2.48
N VAL A 27 8.94 17.50 -1.39
CA VAL A 27 9.17 16.34 -0.51
C VAL A 27 8.21 16.43 0.68
N ILE A 28 7.42 15.38 0.90
CA ILE A 28 6.57 15.19 2.06
C ILE A 28 7.26 14.15 2.95
N CYS A 29 7.75 14.58 4.10
CA CYS A 29 8.58 13.76 4.98
C CYS A 29 7.87 13.48 6.30
N ASN A 30 7.76 12.20 6.65
CA ASN A 30 7.31 11.75 7.95
C ASN A 30 8.54 11.57 8.86
N PRO A 31 8.75 12.44 9.86
CA PRO A 31 9.96 12.46 10.68
C PRO A 31 10.05 11.29 11.66
N VAL A 32 8.92 10.63 11.98
CA VAL A 32 8.85 9.53 12.94
C VAL A 32 8.83 8.15 12.28
N SER A 33 9.01 8.08 10.95
CA SER A 33 9.09 6.81 10.25
C SER A 33 10.46 6.13 10.48
N GLY A 34 10.46 4.85 10.80
CA GLY A 34 11.68 4.05 10.92
C GLY A 34 12.61 4.48 12.05
N THR A 35 13.88 4.78 11.73
CA THR A 35 14.87 5.35 12.64
C THR A 35 14.92 6.86 12.50
N GLU A 36 14.94 7.60 13.60
CA GLU A 36 14.75 9.06 13.64
C GLU A 36 15.83 9.90 12.94
N ASP A 37 16.95 9.30 12.51
CA ASP A 37 18.10 10.02 11.94
C ASP A 37 17.96 10.40 10.44
N HIS A 38 16.90 9.97 9.77
CA HIS A 38 16.74 10.15 8.32
C HIS A 38 16.37 11.59 7.90
N LEU A 39 15.69 12.34 8.77
CA LEU A 39 15.12 13.66 8.44
C LEU A 39 16.19 14.65 7.92
N GLU A 40 17.32 14.79 8.62
CA GLU A 40 18.39 15.71 8.22
C GLU A 40 19.05 15.27 6.91
N ARG A 41 19.15 13.97 6.67
CA ARG A 41 19.69 13.43 5.42
C ARG A 41 18.76 13.74 4.25
N VAL A 42 17.45 13.50 4.40
CA VAL A 42 16.44 13.82 3.38
C VAL A 42 16.41 15.32 3.09
N ARG A 43 16.41 16.17 4.13
CA ARG A 43 16.46 17.64 3.99
C ARG A 43 17.69 18.09 3.20
N THR A 44 18.86 17.55 3.51
CA THR A 44 20.10 17.92 2.83
C THR A 44 20.02 17.59 1.35
N LEU A 45 19.66 16.36 0.99
CA LEU A 45 19.56 15.89 -0.40
C LEU A 45 18.47 16.64 -1.19
N ALA A 46 17.35 16.97 -0.54
CA ALA A 46 16.27 17.75 -1.12
C ALA A 46 16.72 19.19 -1.41
N ARG A 47 17.41 19.86 -0.45
CA ARG A 47 17.94 21.23 -0.61
C ARG A 47 18.98 21.32 -1.73
N GLU A 48 19.87 20.34 -1.84
CA GLU A 48 20.87 20.29 -2.90
C GLU A 48 20.23 20.29 -4.31
N ARG A 49 18.96 19.86 -4.41
CA ARG A 49 18.16 19.80 -5.65
C ARG A 49 17.14 20.92 -5.78
N GLY A 50 17.07 21.82 -4.82
CA GLY A 50 16.10 22.91 -4.81
C GLY A 50 14.66 22.47 -4.52
N PHE A 51 14.44 21.30 -3.92
CA PHE A 51 13.11 20.79 -3.57
C PHE A 51 12.60 21.47 -2.30
N SER A 52 11.31 21.76 -2.26
CA SER A 52 10.65 22.18 -1.01
C SER A 52 10.39 20.96 -0.13
N VAL A 53 10.54 21.12 1.19
CA VAL A 53 10.31 20.03 2.16
C VAL A 53 9.17 20.40 3.09
N ARG A 54 8.15 19.54 3.16
CA ARG A 54 7.05 19.61 4.12
C ARG A 54 7.15 18.44 5.08
N ILE A 55 7.09 18.74 6.37
CA ILE A 55 7.21 17.73 7.43
C ILE A 55 5.85 17.48 8.02
N THR A 56 5.44 16.20 8.07
CA THR A 56 4.19 15.82 8.73
C THR A 56 4.35 15.90 10.24
N GLU A 57 3.32 16.38 10.92
CA GLU A 57 3.24 16.48 12.38
C GLU A 57 2.21 15.50 12.96
N GLY A 58 1.32 14.95 12.12
CA GLY A 58 0.27 14.04 12.53
C GLY A 58 -0.37 13.30 11.36
N GLU A 59 -1.32 12.44 11.71
CA GLU A 59 -2.13 11.67 10.76
C GLU A 59 -2.91 12.59 9.81
N GLY A 60 -2.95 12.23 8.52
CA GLY A 60 -3.63 12.99 7.48
C GLY A 60 -2.84 14.18 6.93
N ASP A 61 -1.69 14.56 7.51
CA ASP A 61 -0.86 15.61 6.97
C ASP A 61 -0.27 15.24 5.61
N GLY A 62 0.06 13.97 5.40
CA GLY A 62 0.53 13.45 4.10
C GLY A 62 -0.52 13.66 3.00
N VAL A 63 -1.80 13.35 3.28
CA VAL A 63 -2.92 13.60 2.37
C VAL A 63 -3.05 15.09 2.08
N ARG A 64 -3.09 15.92 3.11
CA ARG A 64 -3.25 17.36 2.97
C ARG A 64 -2.14 18.00 2.14
N PHE A 65 -0.88 17.70 2.44
CA PHE A 65 0.27 18.25 1.73
C PHE A 65 0.34 17.78 0.28
N ALA A 66 0.03 16.52 0.01
CA ALA A 66 0.02 15.99 -1.35
C ALA A 66 -1.12 16.61 -2.19
N ARG A 67 -2.31 16.77 -1.59
CA ARG A 67 -3.43 17.45 -2.24
C ARG A 67 -3.10 18.91 -2.58
N GLU A 68 -2.48 19.65 -1.64
CA GLU A 68 -2.03 21.03 -1.87
C GLU A 68 -0.98 21.10 -2.98
N ALA A 69 0.02 20.19 -2.98
CA ALA A 69 1.06 20.14 -4.00
C ALA A 69 0.46 19.78 -5.40
N GLY A 70 -0.40 18.77 -5.46
CA GLY A 70 -1.09 18.39 -6.69
C GLY A 70 -1.99 19.49 -7.24
N ALA A 71 -2.75 20.17 -6.38
CA ALA A 71 -3.59 21.31 -6.77
C ALA A 71 -2.76 22.52 -7.24
N ALA A 72 -1.56 22.73 -6.69
CA ALA A 72 -0.61 23.75 -7.14
C ALA A 72 0.10 23.39 -8.44
N GLY A 73 -0.07 22.15 -8.96
CA GLY A 73 0.52 21.71 -10.21
C GLY A 73 1.97 21.19 -10.07
N ALA A 74 2.35 20.64 -8.92
CA ALA A 74 3.67 20.05 -8.74
C ALA A 74 3.92 18.92 -9.76
N ASP A 75 5.08 18.97 -10.44
CA ASP A 75 5.51 17.96 -11.40
C ASP A 75 6.01 16.69 -10.69
N LEU A 76 6.61 16.85 -9.49
CA LEU A 76 7.16 15.77 -8.69
C LEU A 76 6.76 15.92 -7.21
N VAL A 77 6.14 14.88 -6.67
CA VAL A 77 5.93 14.73 -5.23
C VAL A 77 6.73 13.54 -4.72
N VAL A 78 7.55 13.77 -3.71
CA VAL A 78 8.40 12.75 -3.09
C VAL A 78 7.80 12.36 -1.74
N ALA A 79 7.38 11.11 -1.58
CA ALA A 79 6.93 10.56 -0.32
C ALA A 79 8.12 9.98 0.46
N SER A 80 8.53 10.62 1.54
CA SER A 80 9.58 10.14 2.43
C SER A 80 8.98 9.59 3.71
N GLY A 81 8.92 8.26 3.80
CA GLY A 81 8.24 7.56 4.88
C GLY A 81 8.18 6.05 4.67
N GLY A 82 7.33 5.39 5.42
CA GLY A 82 6.92 4.00 5.20
C GLY A 82 5.70 3.89 4.27
N ASP A 83 5.20 2.65 4.10
CA ASP A 83 4.06 2.37 3.21
C ASP A 83 2.80 3.21 3.56
N GLY A 84 2.53 3.50 4.84
CA GLY A 84 1.43 4.38 5.26
C GLY A 84 1.58 5.82 4.76
N THR A 85 2.79 6.41 4.87
CA THR A 85 3.05 7.76 4.34
C THR A 85 2.88 7.81 2.82
N ILE A 86 3.29 6.75 2.11
CA ILE A 86 3.12 6.64 0.67
C ILE A 86 1.63 6.59 0.32
N ASN A 87 0.85 5.79 1.06
CA ASN A 87 -0.61 5.69 0.87
C ASN A 87 -1.29 7.05 1.09
N GLU A 88 -0.95 7.79 2.17
CA GLU A 88 -1.45 9.14 2.39
C GLU A 88 -1.15 10.08 1.22
N VAL A 89 0.09 10.07 0.72
CA VAL A 89 0.50 10.93 -0.40
C VAL A 89 -0.26 10.58 -1.67
N VAL A 90 -0.42 9.29 -2.00
CA VAL A 90 -1.18 8.84 -3.17
C VAL A 90 -2.64 9.26 -3.07
N ASN A 91 -3.28 9.08 -1.91
CA ASN A 91 -4.67 9.52 -1.70
C ASN A 91 -4.81 11.04 -1.82
N GLY A 92 -3.86 11.83 -1.31
CA GLY A 92 -3.86 13.28 -1.48
C GLY A 92 -3.72 13.73 -2.94
N LEU A 93 -2.89 13.06 -3.74
CA LEU A 93 -2.78 13.29 -5.19
C LEU A 93 -4.05 12.89 -5.93
N ALA A 94 -4.71 11.81 -5.51
CA ALA A 94 -5.99 11.36 -6.04
C ALA A 94 -7.11 12.38 -5.76
N GLU A 95 -7.21 12.89 -4.52
CA GLU A 95 -8.15 13.95 -4.14
C GLU A 95 -7.95 15.25 -4.93
N ALA A 96 -6.72 15.55 -5.35
CA ALA A 96 -6.39 16.70 -6.19
C ALA A 96 -6.59 16.44 -7.69
N GLU A 97 -7.04 15.24 -8.08
CA GLU A 97 -7.14 14.80 -9.48
C GLU A 97 -5.82 15.03 -10.24
N SER A 98 -4.69 14.76 -9.58
CA SER A 98 -3.35 15.08 -10.10
C SER A 98 -2.49 13.87 -10.47
N LEU A 99 -3.00 12.63 -10.30
CA LEU A 99 -2.26 11.39 -10.56
C LEU A 99 -1.72 11.29 -12.00
N GLU A 100 -2.42 11.85 -12.99
CA GLU A 100 -2.00 11.79 -14.39
C GLU A 100 -0.84 12.73 -14.72
N ARG A 101 -0.71 13.83 -13.96
CA ARG A 101 0.24 14.93 -14.26
C ARG A 101 1.40 15.04 -13.26
N THR A 102 1.27 14.46 -12.08
CA THR A 102 2.26 14.50 -11.02
C THR A 102 2.99 13.16 -10.93
N THR A 103 4.30 13.18 -11.02
CA THR A 103 5.15 11.99 -10.80
C THR A 103 5.32 11.77 -9.29
N LEU A 104 5.16 10.54 -8.83
CA LEU A 104 5.50 10.14 -7.47
C LEU A 104 6.92 9.58 -7.41
N ALA A 105 7.72 10.03 -6.45
CA ALA A 105 8.94 9.34 -6.05
C ALA A 105 8.82 8.88 -4.59
N VAL A 106 9.54 7.83 -4.22
CA VAL A 106 9.52 7.25 -2.89
C VAL A 106 10.92 7.28 -2.28
N VAL A 107 11.04 7.83 -1.07
CA VAL A 107 12.23 7.74 -0.24
C VAL A 107 11.91 6.82 0.95
N PRO A 108 12.41 5.58 0.95
CA PRO A 108 12.05 4.55 1.92
C PRO A 108 12.72 4.81 3.26
N THR A 109 12.02 5.44 4.20
CA THR A 109 12.50 5.69 5.56
C THR A 109 11.71 4.93 6.62
N GLY A 110 10.66 4.20 6.23
CA GLY A 110 9.90 3.32 7.10
C GLY A 110 10.62 2.00 7.36
N THR A 111 9.94 1.11 8.08
CA THR A 111 10.52 -0.18 8.45
C THR A 111 10.11 -1.32 7.52
N GLY A 112 8.98 -1.22 6.83
CA GLY A 112 8.50 -2.22 5.89
C GLY A 112 8.95 -1.95 4.46
N ASN A 113 8.80 -0.72 3.98
CA ASN A 113 9.22 -0.19 2.68
C ASN A 113 8.91 -1.10 1.47
N ASN A 114 7.79 -1.85 1.54
CA ASN A 114 7.46 -2.85 0.52
C ASN A 114 7.32 -2.21 -0.88
N PHE A 115 6.63 -1.07 -0.94
CA PHE A 115 6.42 -0.38 -2.20
C PHE A 115 7.74 0.18 -2.77
N GLY A 116 8.58 0.81 -1.94
CA GLY A 116 9.90 1.28 -2.35
C GLY A 116 10.77 0.16 -2.93
N SER A 117 10.83 -0.99 -2.24
CA SER A 117 11.57 -2.17 -2.70
C SER A 117 11.02 -2.72 -4.04
N ASN A 118 9.69 -2.70 -4.25
CA ASN A 118 9.08 -3.10 -5.51
C ASN A 118 9.44 -2.13 -6.66
N LEU A 119 9.60 -0.83 -6.36
CA LEU A 119 10.11 0.16 -7.31
C LEU A 119 11.63 0.07 -7.54
N GLY A 120 12.33 -0.83 -6.85
CA GLY A 120 13.77 -1.02 -6.96
C GLY A 120 14.59 0.00 -6.19
N VAL A 121 14.02 0.58 -5.13
CA VAL A 121 14.64 1.60 -4.26
C VAL A 121 14.55 1.12 -2.82
N ASP A 122 15.71 0.92 -2.16
CA ASP A 122 15.76 0.43 -0.78
C ASP A 122 16.43 1.40 0.20
N THR A 123 17.12 2.43 -0.30
CA THR A 123 17.81 3.43 0.53
C THR A 123 17.46 4.86 0.11
N ILE A 124 17.75 5.81 0.99
CA ILE A 124 17.56 7.25 0.73
C ILE A 124 18.40 7.68 -0.47
N GLU A 125 19.66 7.25 -0.52
CA GLU A 125 20.60 7.59 -1.58
C GLU A 125 20.13 7.05 -2.93
N GLU A 126 19.72 5.78 -3.01
CA GLU A 126 19.17 5.18 -4.22
C GLU A 126 17.91 5.92 -4.71
N ALA A 127 17.07 6.40 -3.78
CA ALA A 127 15.87 7.17 -4.12
C ALA A 127 16.23 8.48 -4.82
N PHE A 128 17.14 9.25 -4.27
CA PHE A 128 17.56 10.51 -4.87
C PHE A 128 18.37 10.30 -6.16
N GLU A 129 19.16 9.23 -6.26
CA GLU A 129 19.82 8.84 -7.52
C GLU A 129 18.80 8.46 -8.60
N ALA A 130 17.76 7.71 -8.25
CA ALA A 130 16.66 7.38 -9.16
C ALA A 130 15.91 8.63 -9.64
N ILE A 131 15.67 9.59 -8.75
CA ILE A 131 15.08 10.89 -9.11
C ILE A 131 15.97 11.64 -10.10
N ASP A 132 17.28 11.70 -9.88
CA ASP A 132 18.26 12.38 -10.73
C ASP A 132 18.38 11.70 -12.11
N THR A 133 18.31 10.38 -12.18
CA THR A 133 18.33 9.62 -13.45
C THR A 133 17.06 9.78 -14.25
N GLY A 134 15.93 10.14 -13.57
CA GLY A 134 14.65 10.43 -14.19
C GLY A 134 13.96 9.23 -14.84
N ARG A 135 14.31 7.99 -14.46
CA ARG A 135 13.59 6.79 -14.95
C ARG A 135 12.18 6.75 -14.38
N ARG A 136 11.19 6.78 -15.24
CA ARG A 136 9.78 6.80 -14.87
C ARG A 136 9.04 5.65 -15.50
N ARG A 137 8.02 5.16 -14.78
CA ARG A 137 7.08 4.14 -15.24
C ARG A 137 5.67 4.54 -14.85
N ARG A 138 4.71 4.19 -15.67
CA ARG A 138 3.30 4.28 -15.28
C ARG A 138 2.87 2.93 -14.74
N ILE A 139 2.31 2.95 -13.54
CA ILE A 139 1.87 1.77 -12.83
C ILE A 139 0.37 1.82 -12.55
N ASP A 140 -0.18 0.66 -12.30
CA ASP A 140 -1.56 0.48 -11.91
C ASP A 140 -1.78 0.92 -10.46
N LEU A 141 -2.94 1.45 -10.18
CA LEU A 141 -3.37 1.86 -8.85
C LEU A 141 -4.66 1.12 -8.49
N GLY A 142 -4.68 0.45 -7.35
CA GLY A 142 -5.89 -0.15 -6.82
C GLY A 142 -6.79 0.90 -6.19
N THR A 143 -8.11 0.74 -6.35
CA THR A 143 -9.11 1.49 -5.60
C THR A 143 -10.08 0.55 -4.91
N ALA A 144 -10.54 0.93 -3.72
CA ALA A 144 -11.52 0.22 -2.93
C ALA A 144 -12.57 1.22 -2.44
N ASN A 145 -13.80 1.13 -2.94
CA ASN A 145 -14.86 2.14 -2.72
C ASN A 145 -14.35 3.58 -2.97
N GLY A 146 -13.52 3.76 -4.01
CA GLY A 146 -12.94 5.05 -4.39
C GLY A 146 -11.70 5.49 -3.59
N ARG A 147 -11.28 4.74 -2.57
CA ARG A 147 -10.04 4.98 -1.82
C ARG A 147 -8.88 4.24 -2.47
N ALA A 148 -7.80 4.96 -2.73
CA ALA A 148 -6.62 4.39 -3.40
C ALA A 148 -5.76 3.53 -2.47
N PHE A 149 -5.15 2.47 -3.01
CA PHE A 149 -4.12 1.68 -2.37
C PHE A 149 -3.07 1.23 -3.39
N VAL A 150 -1.81 1.12 -2.95
CA VAL A 150 -0.69 0.77 -3.83
C VAL A 150 -0.26 -0.70 -3.68
N ASN A 151 -0.26 -1.24 -2.46
CA ASN A 151 0.20 -2.60 -2.19
C ASN A 151 -0.92 -3.63 -2.22
N SER A 152 -1.87 -3.52 -1.28
CA SER A 152 -2.88 -4.57 -1.12
C SER A 152 -4.08 -4.15 -0.28
N CYS A 153 -5.21 -4.83 -0.54
CA CYS A 153 -6.38 -4.89 0.32
C CYS A 153 -6.46 -6.29 0.94
N VAL A 154 -6.70 -6.35 2.25
CA VAL A 154 -6.77 -7.59 3.01
C VAL A 154 -8.02 -7.59 3.88
N GLY A 155 -8.86 -8.63 3.79
CA GLY A 155 -10.03 -8.85 4.66
C GLY A 155 -9.89 -10.16 5.46
N GLY A 156 -10.40 -10.15 6.69
CA GLY A 156 -10.37 -11.32 7.58
C GLY A 156 -9.42 -11.18 8.77
N LEU A 157 -8.77 -12.24 9.15
CA LEU A 157 -7.88 -12.39 10.32
C LEU A 157 -7.00 -11.20 10.73
N THR A 158 -6.83 -10.21 9.86
CA THR A 158 -5.90 -9.10 10.07
C THR A 158 -6.39 -8.06 11.08
N ALA A 159 -7.70 -7.94 11.28
CA ALA A 159 -8.27 -6.95 12.18
C ALA A 159 -8.00 -7.30 13.65
N GLU A 160 -8.39 -8.49 14.07
CA GLU A 160 -8.14 -8.98 15.44
C GLU A 160 -6.64 -9.14 15.72
N ALA A 161 -5.91 -9.61 14.71
CA ALA A 161 -4.47 -9.75 14.76
C ALA A 161 -3.73 -8.41 14.85
N SER A 162 -4.26 -7.35 14.25
CA SER A 162 -3.66 -6.00 14.33
C SER A 162 -3.69 -5.43 15.74
N GLY A 163 -4.67 -5.79 16.56
CA GLY A 163 -4.77 -5.38 17.95
C GLY A 163 -3.81 -6.09 18.91
N ALA A 164 -3.33 -7.28 18.57
CA ALA A 164 -2.56 -8.15 19.48
C ALA A 164 -1.04 -8.12 19.26
N THR A 165 -0.52 -7.47 18.22
CA THR A 165 0.89 -7.59 17.82
C THR A 165 1.62 -6.25 17.79
N THR A 166 2.87 -6.27 18.28
CA THR A 166 3.71 -5.07 18.25
C THR A 166 4.14 -4.70 16.82
N PRO A 167 4.37 -3.40 16.52
CA PRO A 167 4.87 -2.97 15.22
C PRO A 167 6.13 -3.70 14.76
N ASP A 168 7.00 -4.13 15.68
CA ASP A 168 8.26 -4.81 15.37
C ASP A 168 8.07 -6.25 14.87
N GLU A 169 7.03 -6.96 15.31
CA GLU A 169 6.73 -8.31 14.84
C GLU A 169 6.06 -8.30 13.47
N LYS A 170 5.18 -7.32 13.19
CA LYS A 170 4.62 -7.11 11.85
C LYS A 170 5.70 -6.91 10.78
N ARG A 171 6.81 -6.30 11.17
CA ARG A 171 7.95 -5.96 10.30
C ARG A 171 8.82 -7.15 9.91
N ARG A 172 9.08 -8.07 10.84
CA ARG A 172 10.03 -9.17 10.65
C ARG A 172 9.47 -10.33 9.84
N LEU A 173 8.18 -10.56 9.90
CA LEU A 173 7.60 -11.83 9.45
C LEU A 173 6.79 -11.73 8.14
N GLY A 174 6.44 -10.52 7.70
CA GLY A 174 5.52 -10.33 6.58
C GLY A 174 4.08 -10.78 6.92
N VAL A 175 3.11 -10.36 6.10
CA VAL A 175 1.67 -10.59 6.37
C VAL A 175 1.33 -12.07 6.55
N LEU A 176 1.92 -12.98 5.77
CA LEU A 176 1.60 -14.40 5.84
C LEU A 176 2.16 -15.13 7.06
N ALA A 177 3.40 -14.81 7.46
CA ALA A 177 3.96 -15.39 8.67
C ALA A 177 3.30 -14.81 9.93
N TYR A 178 2.82 -13.57 9.83
CA TYR A 178 1.99 -12.93 10.84
C TYR A 178 0.62 -13.61 10.97
N VAL A 179 -0.08 -13.85 9.85
CA VAL A 179 -1.32 -14.64 9.80
C VAL A 179 -1.11 -16.04 10.38
N GLY A 180 0.03 -16.68 10.07
CA GLY A 180 0.37 -18.02 10.61
C GLY A 180 0.48 -18.08 12.12
N ARG A 181 1.17 -17.12 12.71
CA ARG A 181 1.30 -17.05 14.20
C ARG A 181 0.00 -16.67 14.87
N THR A 182 -0.79 -15.82 14.22
CA THR A 182 -2.09 -15.41 14.76
C THR A 182 -3.05 -16.60 14.80
N LEU A 183 -3.07 -17.43 13.75
CA LEU A 183 -3.86 -18.67 13.71
C LEU A 183 -3.46 -19.67 14.82
N GLU A 184 -2.19 -19.72 15.22
CA GLU A 184 -1.76 -20.57 16.34
C GLU A 184 -2.25 -20.07 17.71
N THR A 185 -2.54 -18.78 17.81
CA THR A 185 -2.88 -18.11 19.09
C THR A 185 -4.38 -17.96 19.27
N ILE A 186 -5.16 -17.94 18.18
CA ILE A 186 -6.62 -17.76 18.21
C ILE A 186 -7.29 -19.13 18.25
N SER A 187 -7.92 -19.44 19.38
CA SER A 187 -8.66 -20.69 19.58
C SER A 187 -10.03 -20.71 18.92
N SER A 188 -10.52 -19.58 18.42
CA SER A 188 -11.77 -19.46 17.65
C SER A 188 -11.63 -18.28 16.69
N PHE A 189 -11.65 -18.56 15.41
CA PHE A 189 -11.73 -17.57 14.34
C PHE A 189 -13.14 -17.64 13.73
N ASP A 190 -13.79 -16.49 13.63
CA ASP A 190 -15.03 -16.37 12.90
C ASP A 190 -14.72 -16.20 11.41
N SER A 191 -15.04 -17.24 10.62
CA SER A 191 -14.93 -17.16 9.17
C SER A 191 -15.79 -16.04 8.59
N LEU A 192 -15.36 -15.51 7.45
CA LEU A 192 -16.06 -14.49 6.72
C LEU A 192 -16.99 -15.15 5.68
N PRO A 193 -18.30 -15.21 5.90
CA PRO A 193 -19.23 -15.61 4.85
C PRO A 193 -19.34 -14.47 3.85
N ILE A 194 -18.74 -14.67 2.68
CA ILE A 194 -18.69 -13.65 1.62
C ILE A 194 -19.12 -14.23 0.27
N ARG A 195 -19.55 -13.30 -0.59
CA ARG A 195 -19.64 -13.48 -2.02
C ARG A 195 -18.58 -12.61 -2.69
N ALA A 196 -17.69 -13.23 -3.46
CA ALA A 196 -16.74 -12.54 -4.32
C ALA A 196 -17.21 -12.65 -5.77
N THR A 197 -17.49 -11.52 -6.39
CA THR A 197 -17.83 -11.42 -7.82
C THR A 197 -16.62 -10.85 -8.54
N LEU A 198 -16.03 -11.61 -9.44
CA LEU A 198 -14.82 -11.28 -10.18
C LEU A 198 -15.20 -11.00 -11.64
N GLU A 199 -14.73 -9.90 -12.20
CA GLU A 199 -15.05 -9.46 -13.55
C GLU A 199 -13.77 -9.37 -14.40
N GLY A 200 -13.84 -9.96 -15.60
CA GLY A 200 -12.68 -10.11 -16.46
C GLY A 200 -11.70 -11.15 -15.91
N GLY A 201 -10.75 -11.59 -16.68
CA GLY A 201 -9.72 -12.50 -16.19
C GLY A 201 -8.64 -12.75 -17.21
N ALA A 202 -7.37 -12.75 -16.77
CA ALA A 202 -6.25 -13.10 -17.63
C ALA A 202 -6.28 -14.56 -18.07
N ASP A 203 -6.89 -15.42 -17.24
CA ASP A 203 -6.83 -16.87 -17.42
C ASP A 203 -7.75 -17.39 -18.54
N ASP A 204 -8.78 -16.61 -18.94
CA ASP A 204 -9.80 -17.05 -19.92
C ASP A 204 -9.70 -16.35 -21.28
N GLY A 205 -8.89 -15.31 -21.41
CA GLY A 205 -8.78 -14.52 -22.64
C GLY A 205 -10.04 -13.72 -23.02
N ASP A 206 -11.08 -13.72 -22.17
CA ASP A 206 -12.34 -13.03 -22.38
C ASP A 206 -12.61 -12.03 -21.23
N ALA A 207 -12.50 -10.74 -21.55
CA ALA A 207 -12.75 -9.66 -20.61
C ALA A 207 -14.21 -9.59 -20.11
N SER A 208 -15.14 -10.28 -20.75
CA SER A 208 -16.56 -10.31 -20.37
C SER A 208 -16.91 -11.41 -19.37
N THR A 209 -15.96 -12.26 -18.99
CA THR A 209 -16.20 -13.36 -18.07
C THR A 209 -16.48 -12.85 -16.67
N ARG A 210 -17.65 -13.18 -16.14
CA ARG A 210 -18.00 -12.93 -14.73
C ARG A 210 -18.01 -14.25 -13.99
N ARG A 211 -17.27 -14.30 -12.87
CA ARG A 211 -17.22 -15.47 -11.98
C ARG A 211 -17.68 -15.07 -10.60
N THR A 212 -18.34 -15.98 -9.92
CA THR A 212 -18.76 -15.78 -8.54
C THR A 212 -18.28 -16.93 -7.69
N TRP A 213 -17.57 -16.61 -6.62
CA TRP A 213 -17.27 -17.50 -5.52
C TRP A 213 -18.15 -17.12 -4.33
N THR A 214 -18.69 -18.11 -3.62
CA THR A 214 -19.50 -17.88 -2.42
C THR A 214 -19.15 -18.97 -1.41
N GLY A 215 -18.80 -18.57 -0.19
CA GLY A 215 -18.38 -19.51 0.84
C GLY A 215 -17.93 -18.79 2.12
N GLU A 216 -17.41 -19.61 3.03
CA GLU A 216 -16.75 -19.14 4.24
C GLU A 216 -15.26 -18.94 3.94
N ALA A 217 -14.79 -17.70 3.98
CA ALA A 217 -13.37 -17.36 3.80
C ALA A 217 -12.71 -17.14 5.16
N MET A 218 -11.53 -17.67 5.36
CA MET A 218 -10.66 -17.31 6.46
C MET A 218 -9.95 -15.98 6.17
N LEU A 219 -9.60 -15.75 4.89
CA LEU A 219 -8.81 -14.62 4.48
C LEU A 219 -9.08 -14.29 3.01
N VAL A 220 -9.17 -13.00 2.71
CA VAL A 220 -9.20 -12.48 1.34
C VAL A 220 -8.03 -11.52 1.17
N LEU A 221 -7.21 -11.79 0.16
CA LEU A 221 -6.01 -11.03 -0.18
C LEU A 221 -6.14 -10.53 -1.61
N VAL A 222 -6.16 -9.22 -1.79
CA VAL A 222 -6.20 -8.57 -3.10
C VAL A 222 -4.94 -7.71 -3.24
N GLY A 223 -4.00 -8.17 -4.06
CA GLY A 223 -2.74 -7.50 -4.29
C GLY A 223 -2.75 -6.68 -5.56
N ASN A 224 -2.33 -5.40 -5.46
CA ASN A 224 -2.01 -4.58 -6.62
C ASN A 224 -0.51 -4.76 -6.93
N CYS A 225 0.38 -4.25 -6.09
CA CYS A 225 1.83 -4.40 -6.25
C CYS A 225 2.39 -5.62 -5.51
N ARG A 226 1.54 -6.38 -4.82
CA ARG A 226 1.91 -7.49 -3.96
C ARG A 226 1.16 -8.77 -4.31
N ARG A 227 1.89 -9.88 -4.27
CA ARG A 227 1.35 -11.24 -4.44
C ARG A 227 1.46 -11.99 -3.12
N PHE A 228 0.45 -12.78 -2.82
CA PHE A 228 0.38 -13.55 -1.58
C PHE A 228 0.52 -15.05 -1.84
N GLY A 229 1.63 -15.61 -1.37
CA GLY A 229 1.90 -17.05 -1.42
C GLY A 229 2.18 -17.63 -2.81
N GLY A 230 2.58 -18.89 -2.82
CA GLY A 230 2.90 -19.64 -4.04
C GLY A 230 4.39 -19.57 -4.41
N PRO A 231 4.79 -20.26 -5.50
CA PRO A 231 6.19 -20.37 -5.93
C PRO A 231 6.74 -19.12 -6.59
N ARG A 232 5.89 -18.14 -6.84
CA ARG A 232 6.23 -16.88 -7.49
C ARG A 232 6.78 -15.87 -6.48
N ARG A 233 7.41 -14.81 -6.98
CA ARG A 233 7.89 -13.70 -6.13
C ARG A 233 6.73 -13.00 -5.44
N ALA A 234 6.99 -12.38 -4.28
CA ALA A 234 5.98 -11.62 -3.54
C ALA A 234 5.53 -10.33 -4.27
N GLN A 235 6.30 -9.87 -5.24
CA GLN A 235 5.95 -8.76 -6.11
C GLN A 235 4.99 -9.22 -7.22
N ALA A 236 3.89 -8.48 -7.43
CA ALA A 236 3.01 -8.62 -8.57
C ALA A 236 3.50 -7.78 -9.76
N ASN A 237 2.93 -7.99 -10.95
CA ASN A 237 3.09 -7.09 -12.07
C ASN A 237 2.15 -5.90 -11.88
N VAL A 238 2.69 -4.70 -11.77
CA VAL A 238 1.92 -3.47 -11.55
C VAL A 238 1.68 -2.67 -12.84
N GLU A 239 1.88 -3.29 -14.01
CA GLU A 239 1.70 -2.66 -15.31
C GLU A 239 0.76 -3.47 -16.23
N ASP A 240 0.02 -4.44 -15.67
CA ASP A 240 -0.84 -5.34 -16.46
C ASP A 240 -2.35 -5.12 -16.25
N GLY A 241 -2.72 -4.17 -15.40
CA GLY A 241 -4.10 -3.81 -15.12
C GLY A 241 -4.86 -4.85 -14.29
N LEU A 242 -4.17 -5.71 -13.52
CA LEU A 242 -4.80 -6.84 -12.84
C LEU A 242 -4.43 -6.90 -11.35
N PHE A 243 -5.41 -7.23 -10.53
CA PHE A 243 -5.18 -7.67 -9.16
C PHE A 243 -4.77 -9.14 -9.10
N GLU A 244 -3.90 -9.48 -8.16
CA GLU A 244 -3.66 -10.85 -7.68
C GLU A 244 -4.62 -11.16 -6.53
N VAL A 245 -5.70 -11.88 -6.82
CA VAL A 245 -6.72 -12.23 -5.81
C VAL A 245 -6.43 -13.61 -5.26
N THR A 246 -6.41 -13.73 -3.93
CA THR A 246 -6.28 -15.01 -3.22
C THR A 246 -7.36 -15.08 -2.13
N ILE A 247 -8.23 -16.08 -2.21
CA ILE A 247 -9.21 -16.39 -1.17
C ILE A 247 -8.75 -17.69 -0.51
N VAL A 248 -8.58 -17.64 0.79
CA VAL A 248 -8.30 -18.81 1.62
C VAL A 248 -9.61 -19.23 2.26
N GLU A 249 -10.12 -20.42 1.87
CA GLU A 249 -11.36 -20.97 2.41
C GLU A 249 -11.18 -21.40 3.87
N ASP A 250 -12.24 -21.31 4.65
CA ASP A 250 -12.26 -21.89 5.98
C ASP A 250 -12.20 -23.41 5.87
N ALA A 251 -11.16 -24.00 6.46
CA ALA A 251 -10.92 -25.42 6.45
C ALA A 251 -10.85 -25.96 7.89
N PRO A 252 -11.19 -27.23 8.12
CA PRO A 252 -11.08 -27.83 9.45
C PRO A 252 -9.69 -27.64 10.04
N THR A 253 -9.64 -27.21 11.31
CA THR A 253 -8.38 -26.88 12.04
C THR A 253 -7.35 -28.00 12.05
N THR A 254 -7.73 -29.27 11.76
CA THR A 254 -6.82 -30.39 11.61
C THR A 254 -5.85 -30.23 10.42
N ASP A 255 -6.23 -29.44 9.43
CA ASP A 255 -5.45 -29.24 8.20
C ASP A 255 -4.60 -27.93 8.27
N LEU A 256 -4.85 -27.10 9.29
CA LEU A 256 -4.30 -25.74 9.44
C LEU A 256 -3.33 -25.56 10.62
N VAL A 257 -2.94 -26.62 11.33
CA VAL A 257 -2.12 -26.51 12.54
C VAL A 257 -0.64 -26.25 12.19
N GLY A 258 -0.15 -25.05 12.58
CA GLY A 258 1.26 -24.66 12.60
C GLY A 258 1.73 -23.74 11.45
N GLU A 259 2.78 -22.96 11.73
CA GLU A 259 3.43 -22.04 10.77
C GLU A 259 3.84 -22.78 9.46
N ALA A 260 4.25 -24.05 9.60
CA ALA A 260 4.52 -24.96 8.47
C ALA A 260 3.25 -25.34 7.68
N ALA A 261 2.05 -25.28 8.28
CA ALA A 261 0.82 -25.61 7.61
C ALA A 261 0.34 -24.48 6.68
N LEU A 262 0.47 -23.23 7.10
CA LEU A 262 0.18 -22.08 6.23
C LEU A 262 1.18 -21.96 5.09
N ALA A 263 2.49 -22.05 5.36
CA ALA A 263 3.49 -22.16 4.31
C ALA A 263 3.19 -23.38 3.41
N GLY A 264 2.79 -24.50 4.00
CA GLY A 264 2.39 -25.70 3.32
C GLY A 264 1.07 -25.61 2.54
N LEU A 265 0.10 -24.79 3.00
CA LEU A 265 -1.11 -24.46 2.25
C LEU A 265 -0.76 -23.69 0.98
N PHE A 266 0.12 -22.69 1.09
CA PHE A 266 0.57 -21.93 -0.08
C PHE A 266 1.49 -22.72 -1.00
N GLU A 267 2.20 -23.74 -0.50
CA GLU A 267 3.10 -24.59 -1.29
C GLU A 267 2.45 -25.88 -1.83
N ARG A 268 1.49 -26.50 -1.12
CA ARG A 268 0.95 -27.84 -1.42
C ARG A 268 -0.54 -27.88 -1.67
N GLY A 269 -1.29 -26.82 -1.36
CA GLY A 269 -2.73 -26.93 -1.21
C GLY A 269 -3.54 -26.12 -2.20
N GLU A 270 -3.78 -26.63 -3.39
CA GLU A 270 -4.80 -26.09 -4.31
C GLU A 270 -6.25 -26.33 -3.82
N ARG A 271 -6.46 -27.12 -2.74
CA ARG A 271 -7.81 -27.53 -2.33
C ARG A 271 -8.63 -26.46 -1.62
N HIS A 272 -7.97 -25.53 -0.90
CA HIS A 272 -8.62 -24.50 -0.07
C HIS A 272 -8.16 -23.09 -0.44
N ILE A 273 -7.53 -22.92 -1.59
CA ILE A 273 -7.05 -21.63 -2.06
C ILE A 273 -7.55 -21.36 -3.46
N VAL A 274 -8.37 -20.34 -3.58
CA VAL A 274 -8.85 -19.82 -4.86
C VAL A 274 -7.96 -18.66 -5.28
N ARG A 275 -7.42 -18.69 -6.50
CA ARG A 275 -6.57 -17.63 -7.06
C ARG A 275 -7.11 -17.19 -8.40
N HIS A 276 -7.16 -15.87 -8.57
CA HIS A 276 -7.54 -15.24 -9.82
C HIS A 276 -6.72 -13.98 -10.06
N ARG A 277 -6.61 -13.62 -11.34
CA ARG A 277 -6.08 -12.33 -11.78
C ARG A 277 -7.16 -11.60 -12.54
N VAL A 278 -7.65 -10.50 -11.98
CA VAL A 278 -8.81 -9.78 -12.49
C VAL A 278 -8.62 -8.26 -12.40
N PRO A 279 -9.18 -7.47 -13.33
CA PRO A 279 -9.13 -6.01 -13.25
C PRO A 279 -10.08 -5.44 -12.20
N SER A 280 -11.15 -6.18 -11.85
CA SER A 280 -12.11 -5.71 -10.85
C SER A 280 -12.79 -6.86 -10.12
N LEU A 281 -13.23 -6.60 -8.89
CA LEU A 281 -14.04 -7.53 -8.10
C LEU A 281 -14.89 -6.78 -7.08
N ALA A 282 -16.01 -7.40 -6.71
CA ALA A 282 -16.83 -6.97 -5.57
C ALA A 282 -16.83 -8.05 -4.50
N LEU A 283 -16.65 -7.65 -3.25
CA LEU A 283 -16.74 -8.50 -2.06
C LEU A 283 -17.98 -8.07 -1.26
N GLU A 284 -18.93 -8.96 -1.07
CA GLU A 284 -20.15 -8.72 -0.31
C GLU A 284 -20.15 -9.56 0.96
N SER A 285 -20.41 -8.95 2.13
CA SER A 285 -20.71 -9.69 3.35
C SER A 285 -22.06 -10.41 3.20
N LEU A 286 -22.10 -11.69 3.56
CA LEU A 286 -23.36 -12.44 3.63
C LEU A 286 -24.01 -12.36 5.03
N ARG A 287 -23.36 -11.65 5.95
CA ARG A 287 -23.92 -11.23 7.25
C ARG A 287 -24.46 -9.79 7.13
N SER A 288 -25.31 -9.40 8.07
CA SER A 288 -25.81 -8.01 8.17
C SER A 288 -24.79 -7.05 8.78
N GLU A 289 -23.55 -7.46 8.92
CA GLU A 289 -22.48 -6.72 9.56
C GLU A 289 -21.38 -6.41 8.53
N PRO A 290 -20.78 -5.22 8.57
CA PRO A 290 -19.65 -4.89 7.73
C PRO A 290 -18.45 -5.77 8.05
N ILE A 291 -17.62 -5.99 7.04
CA ILE A 291 -16.33 -6.65 7.19
C ILE A 291 -15.27 -5.57 7.28
N GLU A 292 -14.34 -5.76 8.21
CA GLU A 292 -13.16 -4.92 8.32
C GLU A 292 -12.10 -5.34 7.32
N TYR A 293 -11.65 -4.37 6.51
CA TYR A 293 -10.59 -4.52 5.52
C TYR A 293 -9.40 -3.62 5.87
N SER A 294 -8.21 -4.03 5.50
CA SER A 294 -7.00 -3.23 5.60
C SER A 294 -6.51 -2.86 4.20
N LEU A 295 -6.46 -1.56 3.88
CA LEU A 295 -5.90 -1.00 2.65
C LEU A 295 -4.51 -0.44 2.95
N ASP A 296 -3.46 -1.11 2.52
CA ASP A 296 -2.05 -0.76 2.82
C ASP A 296 -1.74 -0.56 4.32
N GLY A 297 -2.58 -1.11 5.20
CA GLY A 297 -2.48 -0.97 6.66
C GLY A 297 -3.53 -0.05 7.28
N GLU A 298 -4.29 0.70 6.49
CA GLU A 298 -5.39 1.56 6.94
C GLU A 298 -6.70 0.77 6.97
N MET A 299 -7.47 0.91 8.06
CA MET A 299 -8.69 0.13 8.25
C MET A 299 -9.90 0.77 7.54
N LEU A 300 -10.75 -0.08 6.98
CA LEU A 300 -11.99 0.28 6.30
C LEU A 300 -13.06 -0.77 6.55
N ASP A 301 -14.21 -0.35 7.06
CA ASP A 301 -15.39 -1.20 7.23
C ASP A 301 -16.33 -1.09 6.03
N ALA A 302 -16.76 -2.22 5.48
CA ALA A 302 -17.71 -2.24 4.36
C ALA A 302 -18.58 -3.50 4.38
N GLU A 303 -19.90 -3.35 4.09
CA GLU A 303 -20.78 -4.47 3.77
C GLU A 303 -20.53 -4.97 2.35
N THR A 304 -20.24 -4.03 1.43
CA THR A 304 -19.82 -4.29 0.05
C THR A 304 -18.58 -3.47 -0.25
N LEU A 305 -17.54 -4.14 -0.72
CA LEU A 305 -16.30 -3.52 -1.14
C LEU A 305 -16.11 -3.74 -2.65
N GLU A 306 -16.18 -2.65 -3.41
CA GLU A 306 -15.90 -2.64 -4.84
C GLU A 306 -14.41 -2.29 -5.05
N LEU A 307 -13.68 -3.18 -5.72
CA LEU A 307 -12.27 -3.00 -6.02
C LEU A 307 -12.07 -2.94 -7.53
N GLU A 308 -11.32 -1.94 -7.98
CA GLU A 308 -10.99 -1.74 -9.39
C GLU A 308 -9.51 -1.38 -9.54
N THR A 309 -8.88 -1.89 -10.61
CA THR A 309 -7.54 -1.49 -11.03
C THR A 309 -7.65 -0.33 -12.00
N ALA A 310 -7.15 0.84 -11.61
CA ALA A 310 -6.93 1.95 -12.54
C ALA A 310 -5.59 1.71 -13.26
N ALA A 311 -5.66 1.14 -14.45
CA ALA A 311 -4.48 0.76 -15.22
C ALA A 311 -3.65 1.99 -15.62
N ASN A 312 -2.33 1.93 -15.40
CA ASN A 312 -1.37 2.99 -15.72
C ASN A 312 -1.74 4.37 -15.13
N ALA A 313 -2.39 4.40 -13.97
CA ALA A 313 -2.93 5.62 -13.37
C ALA A 313 -1.88 6.52 -12.73
N LEU A 314 -0.78 5.95 -12.24
CA LEU A 314 0.23 6.68 -11.48
C LEU A 314 1.60 6.60 -12.15
N GLU A 315 2.20 7.75 -12.45
CA GLU A 315 3.60 7.81 -12.87
C GLU A 315 4.53 7.79 -11.66
N VAL A 316 5.50 6.88 -11.65
CA VAL A 316 6.45 6.70 -10.55
C VAL A 316 7.90 6.74 -11.01
N VAL A 317 8.79 7.26 -10.16
CA VAL A 317 10.23 7.10 -10.33
C VAL A 317 10.64 5.70 -9.91
N VAL A 318 11.47 5.04 -10.72
CA VAL A 318 11.93 3.67 -10.47
C VAL A 318 13.45 3.57 -10.45
N GLY A 319 13.98 2.74 -9.56
CA GLY A 319 15.40 2.43 -9.47
C GLY A 319 15.84 1.38 -10.49
N ASP A 320 17.14 1.11 -10.53
CA ASP A 320 17.75 0.19 -11.52
C ASP A 320 17.31 -1.27 -11.37
N ARG A 321 16.89 -1.65 -10.17
CA ARG A 321 16.42 -3.01 -9.85
C ARG A 321 14.95 -3.24 -10.18
N TYR A 322 14.21 -2.20 -10.56
CA TYR A 322 12.80 -2.34 -10.93
C TYR A 322 12.59 -3.35 -12.06
N ARG A 323 11.57 -4.19 -11.91
CA ARG A 323 11.15 -5.20 -12.90
C ARG A 323 9.65 -5.08 -13.09
N PRO A 324 9.18 -4.63 -14.27
CA PRO A 324 7.74 -4.52 -14.54
C PRO A 324 7.04 -5.89 -14.47
N ASP A 325 7.68 -6.93 -15.01
CA ASP A 325 7.23 -8.31 -14.88
C ASP A 325 8.25 -9.11 -14.08
N PRO A 326 7.99 -9.35 -12.78
CA PRO A 326 8.91 -10.10 -11.93
C PRO A 326 9.05 -11.58 -12.31
N ASP A 327 8.11 -12.13 -13.09
CA ASP A 327 8.12 -13.53 -13.54
C ASP A 327 8.87 -13.73 -14.86
N ALA A 328 9.01 -12.69 -15.69
CA ALA A 328 9.69 -12.76 -17.00
C ALA A 328 11.17 -13.17 -16.90
N ALA A 329 11.81 -12.95 -15.76
CA ALA A 329 13.22 -13.30 -15.54
C ALA A 329 13.46 -14.82 -15.38
N GLY A 330 12.41 -15.62 -15.19
CA GLY A 330 12.49 -17.08 -15.01
C GLY A 330 12.54 -17.90 -16.31
N SER A 331 12.19 -17.29 -17.46
CA SER A 331 12.03 -18.01 -18.72
C SER A 331 13.30 -18.08 -19.61
N ARG A 332 14.45 -17.54 -19.14
CA ARG A 332 15.70 -17.50 -19.93
C ARG A 332 16.80 -18.46 -19.47
N SER A 333 16.48 -19.44 -18.64
CA SER A 333 17.42 -20.53 -18.28
C SER A 333 16.73 -21.87 -18.53
N GLY A 334 16.62 -22.23 -19.80
CA GLY A 334 16.26 -23.53 -20.31
C GLY A 334 17.17 -23.90 -21.46
#